data_547bf7fcf4e3b24c47a462e984b8b7b2
#
_entry.id   547bf7fcf4e3b24c47a462e984b8b7b2
#
_cell.length_a   1.000
_cell.length_b   1.000
_cell.length_c   1.000
_cell.angle_alpha   90.00
_cell.angle_beta   90.00
_cell.angle_gamma   90.00
#
_symmetry.space_group_name_H-M   'P 1'
#
loop_
_entity.id
_entity.type
_entity.pdbx_description
1 polymer ?
#
loop_
_entity_poly.entity_id
_entity_poly.type
_entity_poly.pdbx_seq_one_letter_code
_entity_poly.pdbx_strand_id
1 'polypeptide(L)'
;MVSRIVLLDAGPLGLVSNPKPSQQNLACAAWLQRLLESGVRVIVPEIADYEVRRELLRANKQPGLMLLDTLAEALDYLPLSTAAMRQAARLWASARQSGQPTASDNTIDGDVILAAQAQSLDVSDLVIATTNVGHLSRFVPAQLWTEIEPLT
;
A
#
# COMPACT_ATOMS: atom_id res chain seq x y z
N MET A 1 -15.83 -6.83 -18.41
CA MET A 1 -14.44 -6.32 -18.42
C MET A 1 -13.84 -6.47 -17.03
N VAL A 2 -12.70 -7.12 -16.94
CA VAL A 2 -12.01 -7.31 -15.66
C VAL A 2 -11.13 -6.11 -15.39
N SER A 3 -11.38 -5.43 -14.28
CA SER A 3 -10.54 -4.30 -13.85
C SER A 3 -9.62 -4.79 -12.74
N ARG A 4 -8.34 -4.68 -12.96
CA ARG A 4 -7.37 -4.99 -11.94
C ARG A 4 -7.17 -3.80 -11.02
N ILE A 5 -7.11 -4.06 -9.72
CA ILE A 5 -6.87 -3.03 -8.70
C ILE A 5 -5.57 -3.35 -7.98
N VAL A 6 -4.71 -2.33 -7.90
CA VAL A 6 -3.45 -2.41 -7.15
C VAL A 6 -3.50 -1.37 -6.03
N LEU A 7 -3.34 -1.82 -4.77
CA LEU A 7 -3.17 -0.92 -3.64
C LEU A 7 -1.68 -0.75 -3.36
N LEU A 8 -1.25 0.46 -3.11
CA LEU A 8 0.15 0.76 -2.80
C LEU A 8 0.39 0.68 -1.29
N ASP A 9 1.26 -0.24 -0.87
CA ASP A 9 1.78 -0.23 0.49
C ASP A 9 2.76 0.95 0.65
N ALA A 10 3.14 1.23 1.88
CA ALA A 10 4.06 2.33 2.21
C ALA A 10 5.41 2.22 1.47
N GLY A 11 5.90 0.99 1.22
CA GLY A 11 7.16 0.79 0.49
C GLY A 11 7.14 1.44 -0.89
N PRO A 12 6.35 0.93 -1.84
CA PRO A 12 6.29 1.54 -3.17
C PRO A 12 5.77 2.98 -3.14
N LEU A 13 4.81 3.31 -2.27
CA LEU A 13 4.34 4.69 -2.17
C LEU A 13 5.48 5.63 -1.76
N GLY A 14 6.33 5.20 -0.82
CA GLY A 14 7.50 5.97 -0.40
C GLY A 14 8.52 6.15 -1.53
N LEU A 15 8.71 5.14 -2.38
CA LEU A 15 9.61 5.24 -3.52
C LEU A 15 9.13 6.27 -4.55
N VAL A 16 7.83 6.25 -4.89
CA VAL A 16 7.30 7.16 -5.91
C VAL A 16 7.10 8.58 -5.39
N SER A 17 7.07 8.77 -4.07
CA SER A 17 6.99 10.12 -3.48
C SER A 17 8.36 10.70 -3.13
N ASN A 18 9.44 9.96 -3.39
CA ASN A 18 10.80 10.43 -3.13
C ASN A 18 11.36 11.12 -4.38
N PRO A 19 11.70 12.43 -4.31
CA PRO A 19 12.18 13.15 -5.48
C PRO A 19 13.62 12.80 -5.86
N LYS A 20 14.35 12.08 -5.02
CA LYS A 20 15.72 11.70 -5.32
C LYS A 20 15.74 10.76 -6.53
N PRO A 21 16.59 11.04 -7.57
CA PRO A 21 16.60 10.24 -8.79
C PRO A 21 17.46 8.98 -8.64
N SER A 22 17.20 8.18 -7.60
CA SER A 22 17.87 6.88 -7.44
C SER A 22 17.30 5.89 -8.46
N GLN A 23 18.06 4.84 -8.76
CA GLN A 23 17.62 3.80 -9.69
C GLN A 23 16.30 3.18 -9.24
N GLN A 24 16.17 2.88 -7.96
CA GLN A 24 14.97 2.26 -7.43
C GLN A 24 13.75 3.19 -7.48
N ASN A 25 13.93 4.47 -7.11
CA ASN A 25 12.84 5.43 -7.15
C ASN A 25 12.35 5.64 -8.59
N LEU A 26 13.27 5.80 -9.53
CA LEU A 26 12.92 5.96 -10.95
C LEU A 26 12.26 4.71 -11.51
N ALA A 27 12.74 3.53 -11.14
CA ALA A 27 12.15 2.27 -11.60
C ALA A 27 10.71 2.11 -11.08
N CYS A 28 10.47 2.46 -9.82
CA CYS A 28 9.13 2.37 -9.25
C CYS A 28 8.18 3.37 -9.89
N ALA A 29 8.63 4.60 -10.13
CA ALA A 29 7.83 5.60 -10.83
C ALA A 29 7.47 5.15 -12.26
N ALA A 30 8.41 4.56 -12.98
CA ALA A 30 8.17 4.03 -14.31
C ALA A 30 7.18 2.87 -14.28
N TRP A 31 7.28 1.99 -13.28
CA TRP A 31 6.34 0.88 -13.07
C TRP A 31 4.92 1.42 -12.84
N LEU A 32 4.76 2.41 -11.97
CA LEU A 32 3.46 3.02 -11.71
C LEU A 32 2.87 3.61 -12.99
N GLN A 33 3.68 4.31 -13.76
CA GLN A 33 3.24 4.91 -15.03
C GLN A 33 2.73 3.82 -15.99
N ARG A 34 3.46 2.71 -16.12
CA ARG A 34 3.04 1.60 -16.98
C ARG A 34 1.74 0.97 -16.54
N LEU A 35 1.53 0.82 -15.22
CA LEU A 35 0.26 0.32 -14.70
C LEU A 35 -0.90 1.23 -15.11
N LEU A 36 -0.75 2.53 -14.89
CA LEU A 36 -1.78 3.50 -15.21
C LEU A 36 -2.08 3.51 -16.70
N GLU A 37 -1.06 3.47 -17.55
CA GLU A 37 -1.22 3.45 -19.01
C GLU A 37 -1.94 2.18 -19.48
N SER A 38 -1.78 1.07 -18.78
CA SER A 38 -2.43 -0.19 -19.14
C SER A 38 -3.87 -0.29 -18.63
N GLY A 39 -4.37 0.71 -17.90
CA GLY A 39 -5.73 0.73 -17.38
C GLY A 39 -5.90 0.11 -16.01
N VAL A 40 -4.81 -0.23 -15.32
CA VAL A 40 -4.87 -0.70 -13.94
C VAL A 40 -5.30 0.45 -13.04
N ARG A 41 -6.26 0.18 -12.16
CA ARG A 41 -6.68 1.15 -11.15
C ARG A 41 -5.73 1.06 -9.96
N VAL A 42 -5.05 2.16 -9.66
CA VAL A 42 -4.10 2.22 -8.54
C VAL A 42 -4.70 3.07 -7.43
N ILE A 43 -4.68 2.53 -6.22
CA ILE A 43 -5.30 3.16 -5.05
C ILE A 43 -4.25 3.42 -3.98
N VAL A 44 -4.31 4.60 -3.38
CA VAL A 44 -3.53 4.96 -2.20
C VAL A 44 -4.40 4.69 -0.97
N PRO A 45 -4.09 3.65 -0.17
CA PRO A 45 -4.80 3.44 1.10
C PRO A 45 -4.34 4.47 2.13
N GLU A 46 -5.25 4.96 2.93
CA GLU A 46 -4.91 6.01 3.91
C GLU A 46 -3.84 5.57 4.90
N ILE A 47 -3.82 4.29 5.28
CA ILE A 47 -2.77 3.80 6.20
C ILE A 47 -1.38 3.94 5.59
N ALA A 48 -1.23 3.68 4.27
CA ALA A 48 0.04 3.84 3.58
C ALA A 48 0.45 5.32 3.50
N ASP A 49 -0.51 6.19 3.19
CA ASP A 49 -0.29 7.65 3.23
C ASP A 49 0.21 8.07 4.60
N TYR A 50 -0.47 7.64 5.66
CA TYR A 50 -0.09 7.96 7.04
C TYR A 50 1.36 7.52 7.33
N GLU A 51 1.71 6.30 6.98
CA GLU A 51 3.04 5.76 7.27
C GLU A 51 4.16 6.51 6.53
N VAL A 52 3.93 6.84 5.25
CA VAL A 52 4.90 7.61 4.46
C VAL A 52 4.95 9.06 4.96
N ARG A 53 3.78 9.67 5.18
CA ARG A 53 3.69 11.07 5.57
C ARG A 53 4.37 11.34 6.90
N ARG A 54 4.16 10.46 7.88
CA ARG A 54 4.78 10.65 9.21
C ARG A 54 6.30 10.64 9.13
N GLU A 55 6.88 9.81 8.27
CA GLU A 55 8.34 9.76 8.09
C GLU A 55 8.85 10.99 7.36
N LEU A 56 8.14 11.46 6.36
CA LEU A 56 8.51 12.68 5.64
C LEU A 56 8.44 13.90 6.55
N LEU A 57 7.43 13.96 7.42
CA LEU A 57 7.30 15.03 8.40
C LEU A 57 8.42 14.97 9.44
N ARG A 58 8.73 13.78 9.95
CA ARG A 58 9.81 13.59 10.93
C ARG A 58 11.14 14.06 10.38
N ALA A 59 11.42 13.78 9.10
CA ALA A 59 12.66 14.12 8.44
C ALA A 59 12.66 15.49 7.76
N ASN A 60 11.58 16.27 7.90
CA ASN A 60 11.42 17.60 7.27
C ASN A 60 11.61 17.57 5.74
N LYS A 61 11.03 16.58 5.07
CA LYS A 61 11.17 16.37 3.63
C LYS A 61 10.01 17.02 2.88
N GLN A 62 10.03 18.34 2.71
CA GLN A 62 8.96 19.08 2.06
C GLN A 62 8.72 18.68 0.59
N PRO A 63 9.75 18.50 -0.26
CA PRO A 63 9.50 18.03 -1.63
C PRO A 63 8.80 16.68 -1.69
N GLY A 64 9.13 15.76 -0.79
CA GLY A 64 8.45 14.46 -0.70
C GLY A 64 6.99 14.61 -0.31
N LEU A 65 6.68 15.49 0.64
CA LEU A 65 5.30 15.77 1.05
C LEU A 65 4.48 16.31 -0.12
N MET A 66 5.06 17.20 -0.92
CA MET A 66 4.38 17.74 -2.10
C MET A 66 4.09 16.64 -3.13
N LEU A 67 5.04 15.74 -3.37
CA LEU A 67 4.82 14.61 -4.27
C LEU A 67 3.74 13.67 -3.74
N LEU A 68 3.77 13.38 -2.44
CA LEU A 68 2.76 12.53 -1.83
C LEU A 68 1.36 13.13 -1.97
N ASP A 69 1.22 14.44 -1.73
CA ASP A 69 -0.04 15.13 -1.90
C ASP A 69 -0.52 15.07 -3.36
N THR A 70 0.39 15.26 -4.31
CA THR A 70 0.07 15.16 -5.74
C THR A 70 -0.43 13.76 -6.10
N LEU A 71 0.22 12.73 -5.58
CA LEU A 71 -0.19 11.34 -5.82
C LEU A 71 -1.56 11.05 -5.21
N ALA A 72 -1.81 11.54 -4.00
CA ALA A 72 -3.08 11.33 -3.33
C ALA A 72 -4.25 11.98 -4.09
N GLU A 73 -3.99 13.07 -4.80
CA GLU A 73 -5.00 13.72 -5.64
C GLU A 73 -5.14 13.05 -7.01
N ALA A 74 -4.04 12.58 -7.60
CA ALA A 74 -4.02 12.04 -8.96
C ALA A 74 -4.53 10.60 -9.03
N LEU A 75 -4.24 9.80 -8.00
CA LEU A 75 -4.66 8.40 -7.92
C LEU A 75 -5.96 8.30 -7.11
N ASP A 76 -6.58 7.13 -7.15
CA ASP A 76 -7.71 6.86 -6.28
C ASP A 76 -7.22 6.80 -4.83
N TYR A 77 -8.01 7.31 -3.91
CA TYR A 77 -7.67 7.35 -2.50
C TYR A 77 -8.72 6.59 -1.69
N LEU A 78 -8.26 5.71 -0.78
CA LEU A 78 -9.15 4.92 0.06
C LEU A 78 -9.02 5.38 1.52
N PRO A 79 -9.97 6.18 2.01
CA PRO A 79 -9.94 6.62 3.41
C PRO A 79 -10.14 5.45 4.37
N LEU A 80 -9.62 5.58 5.58
CA LEU A 80 -9.90 4.65 6.66
C LEU A 80 -11.35 4.80 7.10
N SER A 81 -12.03 3.66 7.23
CA SER A 81 -13.40 3.62 7.73
C SER A 81 -13.45 2.95 9.11
N THR A 82 -14.51 3.20 9.85
CA THR A 82 -14.76 2.51 11.10
C THR A 82 -14.84 1.00 10.89
N ALA A 83 -15.49 0.58 9.81
CA ALA A 83 -15.62 -0.84 9.49
C ALA A 83 -14.25 -1.48 9.22
N ALA A 84 -13.37 -0.79 8.48
CA ALA A 84 -12.02 -1.29 8.23
C ALA A 84 -11.21 -1.38 9.51
N MET A 85 -11.31 -0.40 10.39
CA MET A 85 -10.59 -0.42 11.67
C MET A 85 -11.07 -1.56 12.58
N ARG A 86 -12.37 -1.84 12.58
CA ARG A 86 -12.91 -2.96 13.34
C ARG A 86 -12.47 -4.30 12.75
N GLN A 87 -12.43 -4.40 11.42
CA GLN A 87 -11.90 -5.59 10.77
C GLN A 87 -10.40 -5.79 11.07
N ALA A 88 -9.63 -4.71 11.09
CA ALA A 88 -8.21 -4.76 11.47
C ALA A 88 -8.04 -5.34 12.88
N ALA A 89 -8.89 -4.92 13.82
CA ALA A 89 -8.86 -5.44 15.17
C ALA A 89 -9.12 -6.96 15.21
N ARG A 90 -10.07 -7.44 14.40
CA ARG A 90 -10.35 -8.87 14.28
C ARG A 90 -9.16 -9.64 13.69
N LEU A 91 -8.53 -9.09 12.64
CA LEU A 91 -7.36 -9.71 12.02
C LEU A 91 -6.20 -9.79 13.01
N TRP A 92 -5.97 -8.71 13.76
CA TRP A 92 -4.92 -8.67 14.77
C TRP A 92 -5.14 -9.74 15.83
N ALA A 93 -6.36 -9.81 16.36
CA ALA A 93 -6.71 -10.79 17.40
C ALA A 93 -6.55 -12.23 16.89
N SER A 94 -7.00 -12.50 15.68
CA SER A 94 -6.89 -13.82 15.06
C SER A 94 -5.44 -14.23 14.88
N ALA A 95 -4.57 -13.32 14.44
CA ALA A 95 -3.15 -13.60 14.27
C ALA A 95 -2.50 -13.93 15.60
N ARG A 96 -2.87 -13.22 16.67
CA ARG A 96 -2.36 -13.47 18.02
C ARG A 96 -2.84 -14.82 18.56
N GLN A 97 -4.12 -15.13 18.38
CA GLN A 97 -4.72 -16.36 18.86
C GLN A 97 -4.17 -17.60 18.17
N SER A 98 -3.74 -17.46 16.92
CA SER A 98 -3.16 -18.59 16.17
C SER A 98 -1.75 -18.93 16.61
N GLY A 99 -1.16 -18.15 17.51
CA GLY A 99 0.16 -18.41 18.05
C GLY A 99 1.29 -18.22 17.06
N GLN A 100 1.04 -17.57 15.93
CA GLN A 100 2.09 -17.33 14.96
C GLN A 100 3.00 -16.21 15.46
N PRO A 101 4.32 -16.45 15.52
CA PRO A 101 5.24 -15.37 15.87
C PRO A 101 5.17 -14.32 14.76
N THR A 102 4.89 -13.11 15.17
CA THR A 102 4.84 -11.97 14.26
C THR A 102 5.98 -11.03 14.59
N ALA A 103 6.27 -10.14 13.68
CA ALA A 103 7.16 -9.02 13.93
C ALA A 103 6.62 -8.19 15.12
N SER A 104 7.30 -7.10 15.45
CA SER A 104 6.87 -6.22 16.53
C SER A 104 5.39 -5.82 16.35
N ASP A 105 4.72 -5.51 17.47
CA ASP A 105 3.32 -5.10 17.45
C ASP A 105 3.07 -3.95 16.48
N ASN A 106 3.99 -3.01 16.39
CA ASN A 106 3.86 -1.85 15.50
C ASN A 106 3.81 -2.25 14.01
N THR A 107 4.59 -3.26 13.63
CA THR A 107 4.61 -3.74 12.24
C THR A 107 3.30 -4.42 11.88
N ILE A 108 2.78 -5.26 12.79
CA ILE A 108 1.55 -5.98 12.50
C ILE A 108 0.34 -5.04 12.45
N ASP A 109 0.35 -3.94 13.22
CA ASP A 109 -0.74 -2.97 13.18
C ASP A 109 -0.92 -2.38 11.78
N GLY A 110 0.16 -1.93 11.16
CA GLY A 110 0.10 -1.42 9.80
C GLY A 110 -0.41 -2.46 8.81
N ASP A 111 0.08 -3.68 8.92
CA ASP A 111 -0.28 -4.77 8.01
C ASP A 111 -1.78 -5.13 8.12
N VAL A 112 -2.32 -5.25 9.34
CA VAL A 112 -3.73 -5.62 9.48
C VAL A 112 -4.67 -4.49 9.06
N ILE A 113 -4.28 -3.23 9.26
CA ILE A 113 -5.06 -2.09 8.82
C ILE A 113 -5.08 -2.04 7.29
N LEU A 114 -3.93 -2.24 6.65
CA LEU A 114 -3.83 -2.29 5.20
C LEU A 114 -4.65 -3.44 4.63
N ALA A 115 -4.52 -4.62 5.22
CA ALA A 115 -5.29 -5.79 4.81
C ALA A 115 -6.79 -5.55 4.93
N ALA A 116 -7.24 -4.92 6.03
CA ALA A 116 -8.64 -4.60 6.24
C ALA A 116 -9.15 -3.61 5.18
N GLN A 117 -8.35 -2.61 4.82
CA GLN A 117 -8.71 -1.68 3.77
C GLN A 117 -8.86 -2.40 2.43
N ALA A 118 -7.94 -3.31 2.10
CA ALA A 118 -8.03 -4.10 0.87
C ALA A 118 -9.30 -4.96 0.86
N GLN A 119 -9.60 -5.63 1.98
CA GLN A 119 -10.79 -6.48 2.08
C GLN A 119 -12.09 -5.68 1.97
N SER A 120 -12.08 -4.41 2.37
CA SER A 120 -13.29 -3.56 2.32
C SER A 120 -13.74 -3.27 0.88
N LEU A 121 -12.87 -3.45 -0.10
CA LEU A 121 -13.20 -3.18 -1.51
C LEU A 121 -14.02 -4.29 -2.15
N ASP A 122 -13.97 -5.49 -1.61
CA ASP A 122 -14.78 -6.65 -2.09
C ASP A 122 -14.67 -6.83 -3.61
N VAL A 123 -13.44 -6.85 -4.13
CA VAL A 123 -13.17 -7.12 -5.54
C VAL A 123 -12.26 -8.34 -5.68
N SER A 124 -12.48 -9.13 -6.74
CA SER A 124 -11.77 -10.40 -6.93
C SER A 124 -10.36 -10.23 -7.45
N ASP A 125 -10.10 -9.22 -8.29
CA ASP A 125 -8.78 -9.03 -8.88
C ASP A 125 -8.09 -7.83 -8.23
N LEU A 126 -7.61 -8.06 -7.00
CA LEU A 126 -6.96 -7.04 -6.18
C LEU A 126 -5.64 -7.60 -5.67
N VAL A 127 -4.59 -6.80 -5.71
CA VAL A 127 -3.30 -7.15 -5.13
C VAL A 127 -2.70 -5.93 -4.44
N ILE A 128 -2.01 -6.16 -3.33
CA ILE A 128 -1.23 -5.12 -2.66
C ILE A 128 0.19 -5.17 -3.20
N ALA A 129 0.67 -4.03 -3.71
CA ALA A 129 2.05 -3.86 -4.12
C ALA A 129 2.88 -3.45 -2.91
N THR A 130 3.92 -4.20 -2.59
CA THR A 130 4.74 -3.99 -1.40
C THR A 130 6.22 -4.17 -1.72
N THR A 131 7.08 -3.77 -0.80
CA THR A 131 8.52 -4.10 -0.84
C THR A 131 8.83 -5.33 0.00
N ASN A 132 7.87 -5.81 0.81
CA ASN A 132 8.03 -6.98 1.65
C ASN A 132 6.67 -7.64 1.86
N VAL A 133 6.45 -8.81 1.22
CA VAL A 133 5.18 -9.53 1.34
C VAL A 133 4.89 -9.93 2.78
N GLY A 134 5.91 -10.36 3.53
CA GLY A 134 5.85 -10.59 4.97
C GLY A 134 4.55 -11.22 5.46
N HIS A 135 3.91 -10.52 6.39
CA HIS A 135 2.67 -10.99 7.01
C HIS A 135 1.42 -10.67 6.19
N LEU A 136 1.52 -9.75 5.23
CA LEU A 136 0.35 -9.32 4.42
C LEU A 136 -0.30 -10.48 3.68
N SER A 137 0.52 -11.39 3.14
CA SER A 137 0.01 -12.49 2.33
C SER A 137 -0.86 -13.47 3.11
N ARG A 138 -0.84 -13.42 4.45
CA ARG A 138 -1.72 -14.21 5.30
C ARG A 138 -3.18 -13.74 5.22
N PHE A 139 -3.39 -12.48 4.88
CA PHE A 139 -4.69 -11.85 4.94
C PHE A 139 -5.26 -11.54 3.57
N VAL A 140 -4.41 -11.12 2.62
CA VAL A 140 -4.82 -10.64 1.29
C VAL A 140 -3.75 -10.97 0.27
N PRO A 141 -4.10 -11.01 -1.03
CA PRO A 141 -3.08 -11.15 -2.07
C PRO A 141 -2.11 -9.98 -2.03
N ALA A 142 -0.83 -10.28 -1.92
CA ALA A 142 0.25 -9.29 -1.87
C ALA A 142 1.42 -9.81 -2.69
N GLN A 143 2.06 -8.92 -3.45
CA GLN A 143 3.22 -9.23 -4.27
C GLN A 143 4.24 -8.11 -4.17
N LEU A 144 5.50 -8.43 -4.41
CA LEU A 144 6.50 -7.39 -4.60
C LEU A 144 6.11 -6.55 -5.79
N TRP A 145 6.22 -5.22 -5.67
CA TRP A 145 5.81 -4.33 -6.76
C TRP A 145 6.55 -4.66 -8.06
N THR A 146 7.81 -5.13 -7.94
CA THR A 146 8.62 -5.52 -9.10
C THR A 146 8.06 -6.71 -9.87
N GLU A 147 7.19 -7.50 -9.25
CA GLU A 147 6.58 -8.70 -9.84
C GLU A 147 5.18 -8.46 -10.41
N ILE A 148 4.63 -7.27 -10.21
CA ILE A 148 3.30 -6.94 -10.70
C ILE A 148 3.43 -6.34 -12.10
N GLU A 149 2.81 -7.00 -13.07
CA GLU A 149 2.90 -6.61 -14.47
C GLU A 149 1.73 -5.73 -14.88
N PRO A 150 1.93 -4.80 -15.83
CA PRO A 150 0.83 -4.07 -16.44
C PRO A 150 -0.13 -5.04 -17.16
N LEU A 151 -1.35 -4.57 -17.40
CA LEU A 151 -2.29 -5.32 -18.24
C LEU A 151 -1.79 -5.37 -19.69
N THR A 152 -2.01 -6.50 -20.34
CA THR A 152 -1.64 -6.67 -21.74
C THR A 152 -2.79 -6.33 -22.69
#